data_1c1da6d9da90c75b4fe2a243044b0d4b
#
_entry.id   1c1da6d9da90c75b4fe2a243044b0d4b
#
_cell.length_a   1.000
_cell.length_b   1.000
_cell.length_c   1.000
_cell.angle_alpha   90.00
_cell.angle_beta   90.00
_cell.angle_gamma   90.00
#
_symmetry.space_group_name_H-M   'P 1'
#
loop_
_entity.id
_entity.type
_entity.pdbx_description
1 polymer ?
#
loop_
_entity_poly.entity_id
_entity_poly.type
_entity_poly.pdbx_seq_one_letter_code
_entity_poly.pdbx_strand_id
1 'polypeptide(L)'
;MSFFEAVILGIVKGLTEFLPVSSSGHLELGKALLGDTSIPQESMMFTIVVHFATALATLVVYRSEVSDIAKGLMLRRNNDEFKFSVKILISMIPAAAVGVLFSKQIEALFTQQILLVGVMLWITGILLVIADNSKSTSKEVTSKDAIIIGTAQAIAILPGISRSGATISTSVILGIDRNNAARFSFLMVVPLILGKIAKDMFDGNLHINDDQVSVLAAGFLAAFTTGLLACQWMIKLVRNAQLKYFSYYCFAVGTAAIALQF
;
A
#
# COMPACT_ATOMS: atom_id res chain seq x y z
N MET A 1 11.66 20.26 -2.03
CA MET A 1 12.32 18.99 -1.55
C MET A 1 13.71 18.88 -2.12
N SER A 2 14.72 18.60 -1.28
CA SER A 2 16.10 18.35 -1.73
C SER A 2 16.26 16.94 -2.30
N PHE A 3 17.34 16.73 -3.07
CA PHE A 3 17.69 15.39 -3.61
C PHE A 3 17.86 14.35 -2.49
N PHE A 4 18.48 14.71 -1.38
CA PHE A 4 18.72 13.82 -0.25
C PHE A 4 17.41 13.42 0.48
N GLU A 5 16.52 14.38 0.70
CA GLU A 5 15.17 14.11 1.24
C GLU A 5 14.38 13.18 0.33
N ALA A 6 14.44 13.36 -0.99
CA ALA A 6 13.79 12.51 -1.95
C ALA A 6 14.29 11.05 -1.89
N VAL A 7 15.60 10.84 -1.73
CA VAL A 7 16.18 9.51 -1.56
C VAL A 7 15.70 8.87 -0.26
N ILE A 8 15.74 9.58 0.86
CA ILE A 8 15.29 9.07 2.16
C ILE A 8 13.80 8.70 2.10
N LEU A 9 12.95 9.62 1.63
CA LEU A 9 11.51 9.38 1.52
C LEU A 9 11.19 8.26 0.51
N GLY A 10 11.97 8.13 -0.56
CA GLY A 10 11.89 7.02 -1.50
C GLY A 10 12.21 5.68 -0.84
N ILE A 11 13.28 5.60 -0.04
CA ILE A 11 13.62 4.41 0.75
C ILE A 11 12.49 4.08 1.74
N VAL A 12 12.03 5.06 2.50
CA VAL A 12 10.92 4.89 3.46
C VAL A 12 9.69 4.36 2.74
N LYS A 13 9.31 4.96 1.60
CA LYS A 13 8.18 4.51 0.80
C LYS A 13 8.34 3.08 0.31
N GLY A 14 9.49 2.76 -0.30
CA GLY A 14 9.75 1.43 -0.85
C GLY A 14 9.70 0.33 0.20
N LEU A 15 10.25 0.58 1.39
CA LEU A 15 10.20 -0.38 2.49
C LEU A 15 8.77 -0.51 3.05
N THR A 16 8.13 0.59 3.40
CA THR A 16 6.88 0.59 4.15
C THR A 16 5.65 0.28 3.31
N GLU A 17 5.72 0.34 1.98
CA GLU A 17 4.61 -0.01 1.08
C GLU A 17 4.21 -1.48 1.19
N PHE A 18 5.20 -2.35 1.29
CA PHE A 18 4.98 -3.80 1.35
C PHE A 18 4.87 -4.30 2.80
N LEU A 19 5.63 -3.69 3.71
CA LEU A 19 5.54 -4.00 5.12
C LEU A 19 4.18 -3.53 5.69
N PRO A 20 3.57 -4.30 6.60
CA PRO A 20 2.24 -3.95 7.10
C PRO A 20 2.31 -2.87 8.21
N VAL A 21 2.95 -1.73 7.90
CA VAL A 21 3.27 -0.65 8.87
C VAL A 21 2.77 0.73 8.45
N SER A 22 1.97 0.84 7.39
CA SER A 22 1.43 2.09 6.84
C SER A 22 2.45 3.00 6.17
N SER A 23 2.61 2.83 4.85
CA SER A 23 3.52 3.68 4.06
C SER A 23 3.11 5.15 4.03
N SER A 24 1.81 5.43 3.98
CA SER A 24 1.29 6.80 4.02
C SER A 24 1.61 7.48 5.36
N GLY A 25 1.37 6.79 6.49
CA GLY A 25 1.72 7.29 7.81
C GLY A 25 3.22 7.58 7.95
N HIS A 26 4.08 6.67 7.47
CA HIS A 26 5.53 6.87 7.52
C HIS A 26 6.03 7.99 6.59
N LEU A 27 5.39 8.17 5.44
CA LEU A 27 5.70 9.33 4.58
C LEU A 27 5.36 10.66 5.26
N GLU A 28 4.20 10.75 5.89
CA GLU A 28 3.79 11.96 6.64
C GLU A 28 4.72 12.22 7.84
N LEU A 29 5.05 11.19 8.62
CA LEU A 29 6.02 11.30 9.72
C LEU A 29 7.41 11.67 9.20
N GLY A 30 7.86 11.07 8.09
CA GLY A 30 9.15 11.37 7.47
C GLY A 30 9.25 12.81 6.97
N LYS A 31 8.21 13.33 6.31
CA LYS A 31 8.13 14.72 5.88
C LYS A 31 8.18 15.68 7.07
N ALA A 32 7.42 15.39 8.12
CA ALA A 32 7.42 16.22 9.33
C ALA A 32 8.79 16.24 10.02
N LEU A 33 9.47 15.10 10.13
CA LEU A 33 10.80 14.99 10.74
C LEU A 33 11.90 15.68 9.93
N LEU A 34 11.80 15.64 8.60
CA LEU A 34 12.76 16.29 7.69
C LEU A 34 12.47 17.79 7.53
N GLY A 35 11.37 18.30 8.08
CA GLY A 35 10.97 19.69 7.92
C GLY A 35 10.65 20.06 6.48
N ASP A 36 10.04 19.13 5.72
CA ASP A 36 9.70 19.34 4.31
C ASP A 36 8.76 20.53 4.14
N THR A 37 9.26 21.57 3.49
CA THR A 37 8.55 22.81 3.17
C THR A 37 8.07 22.87 1.72
N SER A 38 8.10 21.74 1.01
CA SER A 38 7.64 21.69 -0.38
C SER A 38 6.16 22.08 -0.49
N ILE A 39 5.82 22.78 -1.56
CA ILE A 39 4.44 23.17 -1.83
C ILE A 39 3.58 21.91 -2.06
N PRO A 40 2.26 21.95 -1.75
CA PRO A 40 1.39 20.77 -1.84
C PRO A 40 1.46 20.02 -3.17
N GLN A 41 1.58 20.75 -4.29
CA GLN A 41 1.66 20.18 -5.64
C GLN A 41 2.94 19.35 -5.84
N GLU A 42 4.09 19.82 -5.37
CA GLU A 42 5.37 19.09 -5.46
C GLU A 42 5.37 17.85 -4.59
N SER A 43 4.83 17.98 -3.37
CA SER A 43 4.67 16.88 -2.42
C SER A 43 3.73 15.79 -2.98
N MET A 44 2.66 16.20 -3.69
CA MET A 44 1.73 15.28 -4.35
C MET A 44 2.41 14.57 -5.52
N MET A 45 3.12 15.31 -6.40
CA MET A 45 3.85 14.75 -7.52
C MET A 45 4.87 13.70 -7.08
N PHE A 46 5.69 14.02 -6.06
CA PHE A 46 6.63 13.08 -5.48
C PHE A 46 5.93 11.81 -5.00
N THR A 47 4.81 11.96 -4.28
CA THR A 47 4.03 10.84 -3.77
C THR A 47 3.50 9.94 -4.90
N ILE A 48 3.02 10.51 -6.00
CA ILE A 48 2.58 9.76 -7.20
C ILE A 48 3.74 8.96 -7.80
N VAL A 49 4.90 9.60 -7.97
CA VAL A 49 6.09 8.98 -8.57
C VAL A 49 6.60 7.80 -7.74
N VAL A 50 6.69 7.93 -6.42
CA VAL A 50 7.15 6.84 -5.56
C VAL A 50 6.11 5.72 -5.40
N HIS A 51 4.81 6.02 -5.52
CA HIS A 51 3.77 4.99 -5.62
C HIS A 51 3.88 4.21 -6.93
N PHE A 52 4.13 4.90 -8.05
CA PHE A 52 4.37 4.24 -9.33
C PHE A 52 5.61 3.34 -9.29
N ALA A 53 6.69 3.79 -8.66
CA ALA A 53 7.89 3.00 -8.45
C ALA A 53 7.60 1.69 -7.70
N THR A 54 6.82 1.75 -6.62
CA THR A 54 6.44 0.56 -5.84
C THR A 54 5.45 -0.35 -6.59
N ALA A 55 4.55 0.20 -7.41
CA ALA A 55 3.69 -0.59 -8.30
C ALA A 55 4.52 -1.36 -9.33
N LEU A 56 5.51 -0.73 -9.95
CA LEU A 56 6.44 -1.39 -10.87
C LEU A 56 7.28 -2.46 -10.15
N ALA A 57 7.73 -2.22 -8.91
CA ALA A 57 8.42 -3.22 -8.11
C ALA A 57 7.53 -4.46 -7.91
N THR A 58 6.24 -4.29 -7.62
CA THR A 58 5.27 -5.39 -7.52
C THR A 58 5.16 -6.17 -8.83
N LEU A 59 5.04 -5.46 -9.98
CA LEU A 59 4.96 -6.11 -11.29
C LEU A 59 6.22 -6.94 -11.62
N VAL A 60 7.39 -6.45 -11.22
CA VAL A 60 8.66 -7.17 -11.44
C VAL A 60 8.75 -8.40 -10.55
N VAL A 61 8.38 -8.30 -9.27
CA VAL A 61 8.41 -9.44 -8.33
C VAL A 61 7.41 -10.52 -8.74
N TYR A 62 6.20 -10.13 -9.15
CA TYR A 62 5.12 -11.02 -9.57
C TYR A 62 5.03 -11.19 -11.10
N ARG A 63 6.15 -10.99 -11.84
CA ARG A 63 6.16 -11.00 -13.31
C ARG A 63 5.59 -12.29 -13.93
N SER A 64 5.83 -13.44 -13.32
CA SER A 64 5.29 -14.72 -13.78
C SER A 64 3.78 -14.75 -13.67
N GLU A 65 3.25 -14.44 -12.47
CA GLU A 65 1.82 -14.40 -12.19
C GLU A 65 1.09 -13.35 -13.04
N VAL A 66 1.71 -12.18 -13.23
CA VAL A 66 1.16 -11.12 -14.10
C VAL A 66 1.13 -11.57 -15.55
N SER A 67 2.17 -12.27 -16.04
CA SER A 67 2.19 -12.85 -17.38
C SER A 67 1.10 -13.90 -17.55
N ASP A 68 0.93 -14.78 -16.57
CA ASP A 68 -0.09 -15.85 -16.62
C ASP A 68 -1.50 -15.27 -16.58
N ILE A 69 -1.74 -14.26 -15.75
CA ILE A 69 -2.99 -13.49 -15.73
C ILE A 69 -3.26 -12.85 -17.10
N ALA A 70 -2.27 -12.18 -17.70
CA ALA A 70 -2.41 -11.53 -18.99
C ALA A 70 -2.75 -12.54 -20.10
N LYS A 71 -2.03 -13.67 -20.13
CA LYS A 71 -2.32 -14.78 -21.07
C LYS A 71 -3.72 -15.36 -20.86
N GLY A 72 -4.11 -15.60 -19.59
CA GLY A 72 -5.41 -16.13 -19.25
C GLY A 72 -6.56 -15.21 -19.68
N LEU A 73 -6.40 -13.90 -19.53
CA LEU A 73 -7.37 -12.91 -20.02
C LEU A 73 -7.46 -12.87 -21.56
N MET A 74 -6.32 -12.98 -22.27
CA MET A 74 -6.30 -12.98 -23.73
C MET A 74 -6.98 -14.21 -24.34
N LEU A 75 -6.86 -15.38 -23.70
CA LEU A 75 -7.45 -16.63 -24.16
C LEU A 75 -8.98 -16.67 -23.98
N ARG A 76 -9.60 -15.66 -23.38
CA ARG A 76 -11.06 -15.55 -23.12
C ARG A 76 -11.69 -16.82 -22.53
N ARG A 77 -10.93 -17.66 -21.83
CA ARG A 77 -11.42 -18.86 -21.18
C ARG A 77 -11.77 -18.53 -19.72
N ASN A 78 -12.84 -19.15 -19.22
CA ASN A 78 -13.20 -19.09 -17.79
C ASN A 78 -12.24 -19.97 -16.96
N ASN A 79 -10.94 -19.63 -17.02
CA ASN A 79 -9.85 -20.27 -16.30
C ASN A 79 -9.65 -19.62 -14.90
N ASP A 80 -8.74 -20.15 -14.12
CA ASP A 80 -8.51 -19.69 -12.75
C ASP A 80 -7.87 -18.30 -12.71
N GLU A 81 -7.05 -17.92 -13.69
CA GLU A 81 -6.48 -16.58 -13.86
C GLU A 81 -7.54 -15.53 -14.14
N PHE A 82 -8.52 -15.85 -14.99
CA PHE A 82 -9.66 -14.97 -15.24
C PHE A 82 -10.50 -14.78 -13.98
N LYS A 83 -10.85 -15.88 -13.27
CA LYS A 83 -11.59 -15.79 -11.99
C LYS A 83 -10.82 -14.99 -10.94
N PHE A 84 -9.50 -15.16 -10.86
CA PHE A 84 -8.63 -14.41 -9.97
C PHE A 84 -8.66 -12.91 -10.29
N SER A 85 -8.55 -12.54 -11.57
CA SER A 85 -8.62 -11.14 -12.02
C SER A 85 -9.99 -10.52 -11.70
N VAL A 86 -11.09 -11.25 -11.90
CA VAL A 86 -12.44 -10.79 -11.52
C VAL A 86 -12.53 -10.54 -10.01
N LYS A 87 -11.95 -11.40 -9.17
CA LYS A 87 -11.92 -11.20 -7.70
C LYS A 87 -11.12 -9.94 -7.34
N ILE A 88 -9.99 -9.67 -8.02
CA ILE A 88 -9.24 -8.42 -7.86
C ILE A 88 -10.13 -7.22 -8.20
N LEU A 89 -10.78 -7.21 -9.35
CA LEU A 89 -11.66 -6.11 -9.75
C LEU A 89 -12.82 -5.89 -8.76
N ILE A 90 -13.44 -6.97 -8.29
CA ILE A 90 -14.48 -6.91 -7.24
C ILE A 90 -13.94 -6.26 -5.97
N SER A 91 -12.73 -6.62 -5.54
CA SER A 91 -12.11 -6.07 -4.32
C SER A 91 -11.73 -4.59 -4.44
N MET A 92 -11.62 -4.06 -5.66
CA MET A 92 -11.35 -2.64 -5.88
C MET A 92 -12.60 -1.75 -5.71
N ILE A 93 -13.80 -2.31 -5.90
CA ILE A 93 -15.05 -1.53 -5.92
C ILE A 93 -15.25 -0.73 -4.64
N PRO A 94 -15.14 -1.29 -3.40
CA PRO A 94 -15.33 -0.53 -2.19
C PRO A 94 -14.32 0.63 -2.05
N ALA A 95 -13.04 0.37 -2.32
CA ALA A 95 -11.99 1.39 -2.21
C ALA A 95 -12.14 2.49 -3.27
N ALA A 96 -12.49 2.13 -4.50
CA ALA A 96 -12.76 3.08 -5.58
C ALA A 96 -13.98 3.96 -5.25
N ALA A 97 -15.07 3.37 -4.75
CA ALA A 97 -16.26 4.10 -4.34
C ALA A 97 -15.95 5.12 -3.23
N VAL A 98 -15.24 4.70 -2.18
CA VAL A 98 -14.83 5.60 -1.08
C VAL A 98 -13.87 6.68 -1.59
N GLY A 99 -12.87 6.32 -2.41
CA GLY A 99 -11.89 7.28 -2.96
C GLY A 99 -12.49 8.32 -3.89
N VAL A 100 -13.56 7.98 -4.63
CA VAL A 100 -14.27 8.94 -5.51
C VAL A 100 -15.27 9.78 -4.73
N LEU A 101 -16.09 9.17 -3.88
CA LEU A 101 -17.19 9.86 -3.18
C LEU A 101 -16.68 10.76 -2.05
N PHE A 102 -15.56 10.42 -1.41
CA PHE A 102 -15.03 11.10 -0.24
C PHE A 102 -13.62 11.68 -0.46
N SER A 103 -13.23 11.96 -1.71
CA SER A 103 -11.87 12.42 -2.04
C SER A 103 -11.43 13.64 -1.22
N LYS A 104 -12.27 14.69 -1.13
CA LYS A 104 -11.96 15.92 -0.36
C LYS A 104 -11.81 15.66 1.14
N GLN A 105 -12.67 14.82 1.70
CA GLN A 105 -12.62 14.44 3.12
C GLN A 105 -11.36 13.64 3.42
N ILE A 106 -10.99 12.72 2.50
CA ILE A 106 -9.76 11.91 2.61
C ILE A 106 -8.53 12.82 2.55
N GLU A 107 -8.46 13.74 1.57
CA GLU A 107 -7.35 14.68 1.45
C GLU A 107 -7.14 15.51 2.71
N ALA A 108 -8.21 15.96 3.36
CA ALA A 108 -8.15 16.71 4.61
C ALA A 108 -7.54 15.89 5.78
N LEU A 109 -7.61 14.55 5.74
CA LEU A 109 -7.02 13.68 6.75
C LEU A 109 -5.50 13.49 6.60
N PHE A 110 -4.93 13.88 5.45
CA PHE A 110 -3.49 13.81 5.18
C PHE A 110 -2.74 15.10 5.53
N THR A 111 -3.40 16.11 6.09
CA THR A 111 -2.78 17.37 6.49
C THR A 111 -2.28 17.29 7.93
N GLN A 112 -1.06 16.80 8.13
CA GLN A 112 -0.34 16.79 9.41
C GLN A 112 -1.09 16.22 10.64
N GLN A 113 -1.96 15.25 10.41
CA GLN A 113 -2.77 14.59 11.46
C GLN A 113 -1.97 13.50 12.19
N ILE A 114 -0.84 13.87 12.83
CA ILE A 114 0.09 12.93 13.48
C ILE A 114 -0.62 12.07 14.54
N LEU A 115 -1.51 12.67 15.34
CA LEU A 115 -2.31 11.94 16.33
C LEU A 115 -3.17 10.85 15.67
N LEU A 116 -3.86 11.19 14.58
CA LEU A 116 -4.66 10.23 13.82
C LEU A 116 -3.79 9.08 13.28
N VAL A 117 -2.64 9.41 12.69
CA VAL A 117 -1.67 8.41 12.20
C VAL A 117 -1.25 7.47 13.33
N GLY A 118 -0.95 7.99 14.52
CA GLY A 118 -0.56 7.20 15.69
C GLY A 118 -1.65 6.23 16.13
N VAL A 119 -2.89 6.70 16.26
CA VAL A 119 -4.06 5.86 16.61
C VAL A 119 -4.33 4.80 15.55
N MET A 120 -4.23 5.15 14.26
CA MET A 120 -4.45 4.22 13.16
C MET A 120 -3.33 3.17 13.04
N LEU A 121 -2.10 3.50 13.42
CA LEU A 121 -1.01 2.53 13.56
C LEU A 121 -1.32 1.50 14.67
N TRP A 122 -1.90 1.92 15.79
CA TRP A 122 -2.35 1.01 16.85
C TRP A 122 -3.40 0.03 16.33
N ILE A 123 -4.39 0.51 15.58
CA ILE A 123 -5.40 -0.35 14.94
C ILE A 123 -4.74 -1.37 14.00
N THR A 124 -3.77 -0.92 13.20
CA THR A 124 -2.98 -1.83 12.34
C THR A 124 -2.27 -2.89 13.17
N GLY A 125 -1.62 -2.50 14.29
CA GLY A 125 -0.96 -3.43 15.20
C GLY A 125 -1.91 -4.49 15.76
N ILE A 126 -3.11 -4.10 16.20
CA ILE A 126 -4.15 -5.03 16.70
C ILE A 126 -4.57 -6.02 15.61
N LEU A 127 -4.84 -5.54 14.39
CA LEU A 127 -5.21 -6.41 13.27
C LEU A 127 -4.13 -7.45 12.97
N LEU A 128 -2.85 -7.05 13.02
CA LEU A 128 -1.72 -7.94 12.80
C LEU A 128 -1.59 -9.02 13.88
N VAL A 129 -1.82 -8.68 15.17
CA VAL A 129 -1.85 -9.66 16.27
C VAL A 129 -2.95 -10.69 16.05
N ILE A 130 -4.16 -10.26 15.70
CA ILE A 130 -5.29 -11.15 15.46
C ILE A 130 -4.98 -12.09 14.29
N ALA A 131 -4.41 -11.56 13.19
CA ALA A 131 -4.05 -12.34 12.02
C ALA A 131 -2.92 -13.34 12.30
N ASP A 132 -1.91 -12.94 13.09
CA ASP A 132 -0.80 -13.82 13.44
C ASP A 132 -1.26 -15.04 14.21
N ASN A 133 -2.24 -14.87 15.11
CA ASN A 133 -2.85 -15.93 15.91
C ASN A 133 -3.90 -16.77 15.14
N SER A 134 -4.24 -16.40 13.91
CA SER A 134 -5.23 -17.13 13.11
C SER A 134 -4.64 -18.44 12.57
N LYS A 135 -5.49 -19.47 12.51
CA LYS A 135 -5.11 -20.80 12.02
C LYS A 135 -4.70 -20.76 10.55
N SER A 136 -3.64 -21.47 10.20
CA SER A 136 -3.27 -21.70 8.80
C SER A 136 -4.26 -22.66 8.15
N THR A 137 -4.68 -22.36 6.92
CA THR A 137 -5.55 -23.22 6.11
C THR A 137 -5.06 -23.30 4.68
N SER A 138 -5.76 -24.05 3.81
CA SER A 138 -5.52 -24.13 2.37
C SER A 138 -6.61 -23.41 1.54
N LYS A 139 -7.43 -22.55 2.19
CA LYS A 139 -8.53 -21.86 1.52
C LYS A 139 -8.00 -20.82 0.51
N GLU A 140 -8.64 -20.81 -0.66
CA GLU A 140 -8.43 -19.76 -1.66
C GLU A 140 -9.41 -18.60 -1.47
N VAL A 141 -9.10 -17.44 -2.07
CA VAL A 141 -9.98 -16.27 -2.08
C VAL A 141 -11.24 -16.57 -2.87
N THR A 142 -12.41 -16.38 -2.26
CA THR A 142 -13.71 -16.41 -2.95
C THR A 142 -14.15 -14.99 -3.34
N SER A 143 -15.20 -14.85 -4.17
CA SER A 143 -15.75 -13.53 -4.52
C SER A 143 -16.32 -12.79 -3.30
N LYS A 144 -16.88 -13.51 -2.32
CA LYS A 144 -17.34 -12.94 -1.04
C LYS A 144 -16.16 -12.42 -0.23
N ASP A 145 -15.09 -13.20 -0.13
CA ASP A 145 -13.86 -12.77 0.57
C ASP A 145 -13.27 -11.53 -0.13
N ALA A 146 -13.29 -11.47 -1.46
CA ALA A 146 -12.80 -10.32 -2.22
C ALA A 146 -13.53 -9.01 -1.87
N ILE A 147 -14.85 -9.04 -1.65
CA ILE A 147 -15.62 -7.88 -1.20
C ILE A 147 -15.20 -7.46 0.21
N ILE A 148 -15.06 -8.42 1.13
CA ILE A 148 -14.68 -8.13 2.54
C ILE A 148 -13.25 -7.56 2.59
N ILE A 149 -12.31 -8.15 1.85
CA ILE A 149 -10.93 -7.65 1.74
C ILE A 149 -10.92 -6.26 1.11
N GLY A 150 -11.74 -6.03 0.08
CA GLY A 150 -11.91 -4.73 -0.56
C GLY A 150 -12.49 -3.67 0.38
N THR A 151 -13.40 -4.05 1.27
CA THR A 151 -13.92 -3.16 2.33
C THR A 151 -12.83 -2.81 3.34
N ALA A 152 -12.03 -3.79 3.75
CA ALA A 152 -10.86 -3.53 4.60
C ALA A 152 -9.84 -2.60 3.91
N GLN A 153 -9.64 -2.75 2.58
CA GLN A 153 -8.84 -1.83 1.79
C GLN A 153 -9.43 -0.41 1.75
N ALA A 154 -10.74 -0.27 1.64
CA ALA A 154 -11.41 1.03 1.67
C ALA A 154 -11.20 1.75 3.02
N ILE A 155 -11.27 1.03 4.13
CA ILE A 155 -10.97 1.56 5.46
C ILE A 155 -9.48 1.95 5.55
N ALA A 156 -8.60 1.18 4.93
CA ALA A 156 -7.15 1.44 4.92
C ALA A 156 -6.72 2.63 4.02
N ILE A 157 -7.66 3.40 3.46
CA ILE A 157 -7.39 4.71 2.89
C ILE A 157 -7.03 5.72 3.99
N LEU A 158 -7.52 5.52 5.23
CA LEU A 158 -7.18 6.37 6.36
C LEU A 158 -5.68 6.38 6.64
N PRO A 159 -5.05 7.58 6.81
CA PRO A 159 -3.62 7.68 7.08
C PRO A 159 -3.26 7.00 8.40
N GLY A 160 -2.22 6.18 8.38
CA GLY A 160 -1.83 5.36 9.54
C GLY A 160 -2.35 3.92 9.52
N ILE A 161 -3.47 3.62 8.82
CA ILE A 161 -3.83 2.23 8.57
C ILE A 161 -2.95 1.67 7.44
N SER A 162 -2.31 0.55 7.70
CA SER A 162 -1.56 -0.15 6.66
C SER A 162 -2.51 -0.87 5.71
N ARG A 163 -2.47 -0.52 4.43
CA ARG A 163 -3.27 -1.21 3.41
C ARG A 163 -2.88 -2.69 3.32
N SER A 164 -1.59 -2.99 3.17
CA SER A 164 -1.09 -4.38 3.14
C SER A 164 -1.40 -5.10 4.47
N GLY A 165 -1.25 -4.42 5.61
CA GLY A 165 -1.63 -4.93 6.92
C GLY A 165 -3.11 -5.28 7.01
N ALA A 166 -4.00 -4.38 6.61
CA ALA A 166 -5.45 -4.60 6.64
C ALA A 166 -5.89 -5.72 5.70
N THR A 167 -5.43 -5.72 4.44
CA THR A 167 -5.85 -6.71 3.45
C THR A 167 -5.29 -8.10 3.72
N ILE A 168 -4.02 -8.22 4.10
CA ILE A 168 -3.40 -9.51 4.47
C ILE A 168 -4.04 -10.04 5.77
N SER A 169 -4.17 -9.20 6.81
CA SER A 169 -4.79 -9.61 8.06
C SER A 169 -6.22 -10.08 7.87
N THR A 170 -7.04 -9.30 7.16
CA THR A 170 -8.43 -9.70 6.85
C THR A 170 -8.48 -11.02 6.08
N SER A 171 -7.61 -11.21 5.09
CA SER A 171 -7.53 -12.46 4.34
C SER A 171 -7.21 -13.66 5.23
N VAL A 172 -6.22 -13.53 6.10
CA VAL A 172 -5.81 -14.60 7.03
C VAL A 172 -6.89 -14.88 8.07
N ILE A 173 -7.56 -13.85 8.61
CA ILE A 173 -8.68 -13.99 9.55
C ILE A 173 -9.87 -14.71 8.90
N LEU A 174 -10.12 -14.49 7.60
CA LEU A 174 -11.14 -15.23 6.82
C LEU A 174 -10.73 -16.68 6.54
N GLY A 175 -9.57 -17.10 7.00
CA GLY A 175 -9.04 -18.44 6.82
C GLY A 175 -8.41 -18.68 5.44
N ILE A 176 -8.05 -17.65 4.71
CA ILE A 176 -7.34 -17.78 3.42
C ILE A 176 -5.90 -18.18 3.69
N ASP A 177 -5.35 -19.08 2.85
CA ASP A 177 -3.94 -19.46 2.87
C ASP A 177 -3.02 -18.23 2.84
N ARG A 178 -1.97 -18.22 3.64
CA ARG A 178 -1.09 -17.06 3.81
C ARG A 178 -0.37 -16.64 2.52
N ASN A 179 -0.02 -17.59 1.63
CA ASN A 179 0.58 -17.26 0.34
C ASN A 179 -0.48 -16.61 -0.58
N ASN A 180 -1.70 -17.17 -0.60
CA ASN A 180 -2.81 -16.63 -1.37
C ASN A 180 -3.23 -15.24 -0.84
N ALA A 181 -3.21 -15.03 0.47
CA ALA A 181 -3.47 -13.74 1.10
C ALA A 181 -2.44 -12.67 0.67
N ALA A 182 -1.15 -12.99 0.73
CA ALA A 182 -0.09 -12.08 0.27
C ALA A 182 -0.17 -11.81 -1.24
N ARG A 183 -0.32 -12.87 -2.05
CA ARG A 183 -0.46 -12.77 -3.51
C ARG A 183 -1.64 -11.88 -3.90
N PHE A 184 -2.81 -12.11 -3.32
CA PHE A 184 -4.00 -11.33 -3.60
C PHE A 184 -3.84 -9.87 -3.18
N SER A 185 -3.35 -9.62 -1.96
CA SER A 185 -3.13 -8.27 -1.42
C SER A 185 -2.15 -7.44 -2.25
N PHE A 186 -1.03 -8.04 -2.71
CA PHE A 186 -0.03 -7.30 -3.48
C PHE A 186 -0.45 -7.09 -4.94
N LEU A 187 -1.13 -8.05 -5.56
CA LEU A 187 -1.59 -7.90 -6.93
C LEU A 187 -2.79 -6.96 -7.06
N MET A 188 -3.70 -6.92 -6.05
CA MET A 188 -4.86 -6.01 -6.09
C MET A 188 -4.48 -4.53 -6.01
N VAL A 189 -3.29 -4.20 -5.49
CA VAL A 189 -2.85 -2.81 -5.40
C VAL A 189 -2.40 -2.22 -6.74
N VAL A 190 -1.88 -3.05 -7.62
CA VAL A 190 -1.33 -2.59 -8.91
C VAL A 190 -2.39 -1.85 -9.74
N PRO A 191 -3.56 -2.45 -10.07
CA PRO A 191 -4.57 -1.74 -10.81
C PRO A 191 -5.15 -0.53 -10.05
N LEU A 192 -5.16 -0.55 -8.70
CA LEU A 192 -5.60 0.58 -7.90
C LEU A 192 -4.65 1.78 -8.04
N ILE A 193 -3.34 1.56 -7.94
CA ILE A 193 -2.33 2.61 -8.11
C ILE A 193 -2.35 3.13 -9.55
N LEU A 194 -2.39 2.24 -10.54
CA LEU A 194 -2.46 2.65 -11.95
C LEU A 194 -3.73 3.45 -12.25
N GLY A 195 -4.88 3.06 -11.67
CA GLY A 195 -6.12 3.78 -11.79
C GLY A 195 -6.07 5.18 -11.17
N LYS A 196 -5.42 5.31 -10.00
CA LYS A 196 -5.18 6.63 -9.38
C LYS A 196 -4.30 7.50 -10.23
N ILE A 197 -3.18 6.98 -10.74
CA ILE A 197 -2.27 7.71 -11.63
C ILE A 197 -2.99 8.17 -12.89
N ALA A 198 -3.77 7.28 -13.52
CA ALA A 198 -4.57 7.64 -14.69
C ALA A 198 -5.54 8.78 -14.38
N LYS A 199 -6.24 8.74 -13.23
CA LYS A 199 -7.11 9.82 -12.79
C LYS A 199 -6.33 11.13 -12.61
N ASP A 200 -5.20 11.12 -11.91
CA ASP A 200 -4.38 12.31 -11.66
C ASP A 200 -3.84 12.91 -12.98
N MET A 201 -3.57 12.07 -13.99
CA MET A 201 -3.24 12.51 -15.35
C MET A 201 -4.43 13.22 -16.04
N PHE A 202 -5.63 12.63 -15.97
CA PHE A 202 -6.83 13.23 -16.57
C PHE A 202 -7.24 14.54 -15.90
N ASP A 203 -7.04 14.66 -14.60
CA ASP A 203 -7.33 15.86 -13.81
C ASP A 203 -6.28 16.98 -14.03
N GLY A 204 -5.24 16.73 -14.85
CA GLY A 204 -4.19 17.70 -15.16
C GLY A 204 -3.24 17.99 -13.99
N ASN A 205 -3.19 17.12 -13.01
CA ASN A 205 -2.37 17.30 -11.79
C ASN A 205 -0.90 16.95 -11.99
N LEU A 206 -0.51 16.45 -13.17
CA LEU A 206 0.86 16.02 -13.47
C LEU A 206 1.62 17.12 -14.23
N HIS A 207 2.17 18.08 -13.50
CA HIS A 207 3.10 19.06 -14.03
C HIS A 207 4.49 18.77 -13.48
N ILE A 208 5.41 18.37 -14.34
CA ILE A 208 6.81 18.15 -14.01
C ILE A 208 7.62 19.35 -14.51
N ASN A 209 8.26 20.06 -13.60
CA ASN A 209 9.23 21.09 -13.95
C ASN A 209 10.61 20.45 -14.15
N ASP A 210 11.39 20.95 -15.10
CA ASP A 210 12.71 20.40 -15.42
C ASP A 210 13.63 20.32 -14.20
N ASP A 211 13.57 21.30 -13.30
CA ASP A 211 14.34 21.34 -12.06
C ASP A 211 14.00 20.21 -11.06
N GLN A 212 12.83 19.60 -11.20
CA GLN A 212 12.36 18.54 -10.31
C GLN A 212 12.70 17.13 -10.81
N VAL A 213 13.06 16.96 -12.09
CA VAL A 213 13.27 15.66 -12.71
C VAL A 213 14.31 14.84 -11.96
N SER A 214 15.43 15.44 -11.57
CA SER A 214 16.51 14.74 -10.84
C SER A 214 16.07 14.27 -9.45
N VAL A 215 15.29 15.07 -8.74
CA VAL A 215 14.75 14.77 -7.40
C VAL A 215 13.71 13.64 -7.49
N LEU A 216 12.79 13.74 -8.46
CA LEU A 216 11.78 12.71 -8.70
C LEU A 216 12.40 11.39 -9.15
N ALA A 217 13.41 11.42 -10.02
CA ALA A 217 14.14 10.24 -10.46
C ALA A 217 14.89 9.56 -9.31
N ALA A 218 15.52 10.33 -8.41
CA ALA A 218 16.20 9.81 -7.24
C ALA A 218 15.22 9.12 -6.29
N GLY A 219 14.09 9.75 -5.98
CA GLY A 219 13.02 9.17 -5.16
C GLY A 219 12.42 7.92 -5.80
N PHE A 220 12.18 7.94 -7.12
CA PHE A 220 11.70 6.79 -7.87
C PHE A 220 12.65 5.59 -7.77
N LEU A 221 13.94 5.80 -8.07
CA LEU A 221 14.94 4.72 -8.04
C LEU A 221 15.12 4.15 -6.63
N ALA A 222 15.14 5.02 -5.62
CA ALA A 222 15.20 4.61 -4.22
C ALA A 222 13.97 3.77 -3.81
N ALA A 223 12.76 4.24 -4.15
CA ALA A 223 11.51 3.53 -3.84
C ALA A 223 11.39 2.21 -4.62
N PHE A 224 11.80 2.18 -5.89
CA PHE A 224 11.76 0.98 -6.71
C PHE A 224 12.72 -0.10 -6.20
N THR A 225 13.98 0.24 -5.96
CA THR A 225 15.00 -0.72 -5.51
C THR A 225 14.69 -1.27 -4.12
N THR A 226 14.37 -0.41 -3.17
CA THR A 226 13.98 -0.83 -1.82
C THR A 226 12.64 -1.57 -1.81
N GLY A 227 11.71 -1.20 -2.69
CA GLY A 227 10.44 -1.87 -2.90
C GLY A 227 10.60 -3.30 -3.41
N LEU A 228 11.51 -3.55 -4.36
CA LEU A 228 11.83 -4.90 -4.83
C LEU A 228 12.28 -5.80 -3.67
N LEU A 229 13.19 -5.31 -2.84
CA LEU A 229 13.72 -6.06 -1.70
C LEU A 229 12.66 -6.29 -0.63
N ALA A 230 11.90 -5.25 -0.28
CA ALA A 230 10.86 -5.30 0.73
C ALA A 230 9.70 -6.24 0.32
N CYS A 231 9.28 -6.21 -0.95
CA CYS A 231 8.23 -7.09 -1.46
C CYS A 231 8.64 -8.57 -1.34
N GLN A 232 9.83 -8.92 -1.80
CA GLN A 232 10.36 -10.29 -1.70
C GLN A 232 10.49 -10.75 -0.24
N TRP A 233 10.97 -9.86 0.62
CA TRP A 233 11.11 -10.15 2.05
C TRP A 233 9.75 -10.35 2.72
N MET A 234 8.79 -9.49 2.43
CA MET A 234 7.45 -9.56 3.02
C MET A 234 6.71 -10.84 2.65
N ILE A 235 6.83 -11.32 1.41
CA ILE A 235 6.24 -12.60 0.99
C ILE A 235 6.74 -13.75 1.91
N LYS A 236 8.04 -13.78 2.21
CA LYS A 236 8.63 -14.79 3.11
C LYS A 236 8.10 -14.65 4.54
N LEU A 237 7.97 -13.43 5.05
CA LEU A 237 7.51 -13.16 6.42
C LEU A 237 6.03 -13.53 6.62
N VAL A 238 5.17 -13.21 5.66
CA VAL A 238 3.75 -13.62 5.71
C VAL A 238 3.62 -15.13 5.70
N ARG A 239 4.37 -15.80 4.82
CA ARG A 239 4.41 -17.26 4.72
C ARG A 239 4.80 -17.92 6.04
N ASN A 240 5.76 -17.35 6.75
CA ASN A 240 6.31 -17.89 7.99
C ASN A 240 5.52 -17.45 9.24
N ALA A 241 4.33 -16.86 9.09
CA ALA A 241 3.50 -16.39 10.21
C ALA A 241 4.27 -15.46 11.19
N GLN A 242 4.95 -14.45 10.66
CA GLN A 242 5.79 -13.53 11.44
C GLN A 242 5.22 -12.10 11.46
N LEU A 243 3.88 -11.95 11.44
CA LEU A 243 3.21 -10.65 11.43
C LEU A 243 3.30 -9.92 12.77
N LYS A 244 3.46 -10.66 13.88
CA LYS A 244 3.55 -10.10 15.24
C LYS A 244 4.69 -9.09 15.41
N TYR A 245 5.82 -9.26 14.71
CA TYR A 245 6.93 -8.31 14.81
C TYR A 245 6.55 -6.92 14.28
N PHE A 246 5.73 -6.89 13.25
CA PHE A 246 5.20 -5.62 12.73
C PHE A 246 4.14 -5.01 13.63
N SER A 247 3.39 -5.82 14.39
CA SER A 247 2.45 -5.28 15.38
C SER A 247 3.19 -4.54 16.49
N TYR A 248 4.29 -5.09 17.01
CA TYR A 248 5.13 -4.41 18.01
C TYR A 248 5.71 -3.11 17.47
N TYR A 249 6.16 -3.12 16.23
CA TYR A 249 6.63 -1.91 15.55
C TYR A 249 5.51 -0.86 15.43
N CYS A 250 4.33 -1.25 14.98
CA CYS A 250 3.18 -0.34 14.87
C CYS A 250 2.77 0.26 16.22
N PHE A 251 2.79 -0.52 17.30
CA PHE A 251 2.53 -0.01 18.65
C PHE A 251 3.61 0.98 19.10
N ALA A 252 4.89 0.66 18.88
CA ALA A 252 6.00 1.54 19.26
C ALA A 252 5.95 2.88 18.52
N VAL A 253 5.84 2.85 17.18
CA VAL A 253 5.78 4.06 16.35
C VAL A 253 4.49 4.84 16.58
N GLY A 254 3.35 4.13 16.73
CA GLY A 254 2.06 4.76 17.05
C GLY A 254 2.09 5.49 18.38
N THR A 255 2.69 4.87 19.41
CA THR A 255 2.86 5.52 20.73
C THR A 255 3.78 6.73 20.64
N ALA A 256 4.91 6.62 19.92
CA ALA A 256 5.82 7.76 19.70
C ALA A 256 5.13 8.91 18.97
N ALA A 257 4.35 8.61 17.92
CA ALA A 257 3.58 9.61 17.18
C ALA A 257 2.53 10.32 18.04
N ILE A 258 1.84 9.58 18.92
CA ILE A 258 0.89 10.17 19.88
C ILE A 258 1.63 11.04 20.89
N ALA A 259 2.75 10.56 21.46
CA ALA A 259 3.52 11.30 22.47
C ALA A 259 4.13 12.61 21.94
N LEU A 260 4.42 12.72 20.64
CA LEU A 260 4.92 13.94 20.01
C LEU A 260 3.88 15.07 19.93
N GLN A 261 2.61 14.79 20.24
CA GLN A 261 1.52 15.78 20.21
C GLN A 261 1.21 16.38 21.59
N PHE A 262 1.82 15.86 22.63
CA PHE A 262 1.71 16.33 24.02
C PHE A 262 3.05 16.81 24.55
#